data_839b6aa9e0062b65c51af721e1b0d620
#
_entry.id   839b6aa9e0062b65c51af721e1b0d620
#
_cell.length_a   1.000
_cell.length_b   1.000
_cell.length_c   1.000
_cell.angle_alpha   90.00
_cell.angle_beta   90.00
_cell.angle_gamma   90.00
#
_symmetry.space_group_name_H-M   'P 1'
#
loop_
_entity.id
_entity.type
_entity.pdbx_description
1 polymer ?
#
loop_
_entity_poly.entity_id
_entity_poly.type
_entity_poly.pdbx_seq_one_letter_code
_entity_poly.pdbx_strand_id
1 'polypeptide(L)'
;FEARYVGGCVRDTLLGRPIHDWDIASQALPEQVLALFEHCVPTGLQHGTVTVFLDGTSAEVTTYRLDGAYQDGRHPDRVRFVRTLTDDLARRDFTINAMAMDLRGAITDLYGGQEDLARGILRCVGDPETRFREDALRMLRAYRFSAQLGFALDPETEAAIARCAPLCAALSRERVREEAEKTLLSDRPELFGRMLEEGLLA
;
A
#
# COMPACT_ATOMS: atom_id res chain seq x y z
N PHE A 1 12.18 17.33 10.88
CA PHE A 1 11.33 16.13 10.85
C PHE A 1 12.06 15.01 10.13
N GLU A 2 11.85 13.79 10.58
CA GLU A 2 12.25 12.62 9.80
C GLU A 2 11.29 12.45 8.63
N ALA A 3 11.83 12.11 7.45
CA ALA A 3 11.07 11.77 6.26
C ALA A 3 11.78 10.64 5.50
N ARG A 4 11.01 9.74 4.91
CA ARG A 4 11.49 8.58 4.15
C ARG A 4 10.62 8.38 2.92
N TYR A 5 11.22 7.98 1.81
CA TYR A 5 10.49 7.37 0.71
C TYR A 5 9.93 6.03 1.18
N VAL A 6 8.71 5.68 0.77
CA VAL A 6 8.03 4.46 1.23
C VAL A 6 7.17 3.84 0.13
N GLY A 7 6.79 2.60 0.31
CA GLY A 7 5.78 1.98 -0.56
C GLY A 7 6.25 1.66 -1.96
N GLY A 8 5.41 1.98 -2.95
CA GLY A 8 5.62 1.64 -4.35
C GLY A 8 6.88 2.22 -4.95
N CYS A 9 7.23 3.46 -4.63
CA CYS A 9 8.43 4.09 -5.18
C CYS A 9 9.73 3.42 -4.70
N VAL A 10 9.78 2.92 -3.46
CA VAL A 10 10.94 2.16 -2.96
C VAL A 10 11.06 0.82 -3.66
N ARG A 11 9.94 0.07 -3.75
CA ARG A 11 9.88 -1.20 -4.48
C ARG A 11 10.34 -1.02 -5.93
N ASP A 12 9.78 -0.03 -6.63
CA ASP A 12 10.06 0.18 -8.05
C ASP A 12 11.51 0.68 -8.28
N THR A 13 12.08 1.46 -7.35
CA THR A 13 13.51 1.78 -7.35
C THR A 13 14.37 0.51 -7.29
N LEU A 14 14.06 -0.40 -6.36
CA LEU A 14 14.83 -1.65 -6.19
C LEU A 14 14.68 -2.60 -7.39
N LEU A 15 13.54 -2.56 -8.08
CA LEU A 15 13.28 -3.33 -9.31
C LEU A 15 13.83 -2.65 -10.58
N GLY A 16 14.37 -1.44 -10.50
CA GLY A 16 14.79 -0.66 -11.66
C GLY A 16 13.63 -0.25 -12.59
N ARG A 17 12.42 -0.12 -12.05
CA ARG A 17 11.21 0.29 -12.78
C ARG A 17 11.03 1.80 -12.72
N PRO A 18 10.37 2.41 -13.73
CA PRO A 18 9.99 3.82 -13.66
C PRO A 18 9.11 4.11 -12.44
N ILE A 19 9.40 5.23 -11.76
CA ILE A 19 8.60 5.71 -10.63
C ILE A 19 7.61 6.74 -11.17
N HIS A 20 6.33 6.50 -10.95
CA HIS A 20 5.26 7.40 -11.37
C HIS A 20 4.80 8.30 -10.22
N ASP A 21 4.71 7.74 -9.01
CA ASP A 21 4.22 8.44 -7.83
C ASP A 21 5.24 8.34 -6.71
N TRP A 22 5.58 9.48 -6.12
CA TRP A 22 6.49 9.55 -4.99
C TRP A 22 5.72 9.59 -3.68
N ASP A 23 5.84 8.53 -2.88
CA ASP A 23 5.27 8.43 -1.53
C ASP A 23 6.35 8.72 -0.49
N ILE A 24 6.09 9.72 0.35
CA ILE A 24 6.96 10.09 1.47
C ILE A 24 6.17 9.93 2.77
N ALA A 25 6.70 9.17 3.70
CA ALA A 25 6.20 9.11 5.06
C ALA A 25 7.06 9.98 5.98
N SER A 26 6.44 10.76 6.88
CA SER A 26 7.14 11.73 7.71
C SER A 26 6.57 11.83 9.12
N GLN A 27 7.38 12.36 10.04
CA GLN A 27 6.93 12.77 11.38
C GLN A 27 6.14 14.08 11.37
N ALA A 28 6.24 14.87 10.28
CA ALA A 28 5.53 16.15 10.17
C ALA A 28 4.03 15.92 10.10
N LEU A 29 3.27 16.68 10.88
CA LEU A 29 1.82 16.72 10.79
C LEU A 29 1.37 17.44 9.50
N PRO A 30 0.16 17.19 8.98
CA PRO A 30 -0.30 17.79 7.74
C PRO A 30 -0.19 19.33 7.71
N GLU A 31 -0.57 20.00 8.79
CA GLU A 31 -0.47 21.45 8.93
C GLU A 31 0.98 21.95 8.89
N GLN A 32 1.94 21.14 9.35
CA GLN A 32 3.35 21.47 9.30
C GLN A 32 3.89 21.32 7.87
N VAL A 33 3.42 20.30 7.13
CA VAL A 33 3.74 20.13 5.70
C VAL A 33 3.18 21.31 4.90
N LEU A 34 1.93 21.69 5.12
CA LEU A 34 1.28 22.84 4.48
C LEU A 34 2.02 24.17 4.75
N ALA A 35 2.61 24.30 5.94
CA ALA A 35 3.39 25.52 6.30
C ALA A 35 4.80 25.54 5.70
N LEU A 36 5.36 24.37 5.32
CA LEU A 36 6.72 24.27 4.77
C LEU A 36 6.78 24.47 3.26
N PHE A 37 5.72 24.16 2.53
CA PHE A 37 5.71 24.17 1.07
C PHE A 37 4.70 25.18 0.54
N GLU A 38 5.14 26.04 -0.37
CA GLU A 38 4.30 27.07 -1.00
C GLU A 38 3.24 26.46 -1.92
N HIS A 39 3.62 25.41 -2.66
CA HIS A 39 2.73 24.73 -3.61
C HIS A 39 2.37 23.33 -3.09
N CYS A 40 1.24 23.23 -2.39
CA CYS A 40 0.72 21.97 -1.88
C CYS A 40 -0.81 21.96 -1.81
N VAL A 41 -1.38 20.75 -1.85
CA VAL A 41 -2.84 20.53 -1.80
C VAL A 41 -3.17 19.50 -0.72
N PRO A 42 -4.16 19.77 0.15
CA PRO A 42 -4.59 18.85 1.19
C PRO A 42 -5.46 17.72 0.61
N THR A 43 -4.86 16.78 -0.09
CA THR A 43 -5.56 15.68 -0.81
C THR A 43 -6.20 14.66 0.10
N GLY A 44 -5.72 14.51 1.34
CA GLY A 44 -6.22 13.51 2.29
C GLY A 44 -5.95 13.87 3.74
N LEU A 45 -6.31 15.08 4.20
CA LEU A 45 -6.05 15.57 5.56
C LEU A 45 -6.55 14.61 6.65
N GLN A 46 -7.74 14.05 6.47
CA GLN A 46 -8.31 13.06 7.40
C GLN A 46 -7.44 11.81 7.54
N HIS A 47 -6.60 11.52 6.54
CA HIS A 47 -5.66 10.41 6.53
C HIS A 47 -4.21 10.85 6.72
N GLY A 48 -3.98 12.14 6.95
CA GLY A 48 -2.65 12.69 7.18
C GLY A 48 -1.83 12.93 5.91
N THR A 49 -2.46 13.00 4.72
CA THR A 49 -1.77 13.13 3.44
C THR A 49 -1.92 14.55 2.85
N VAL A 50 -0.80 15.07 2.37
CA VAL A 50 -0.70 16.33 1.62
C VAL A 50 0.11 16.06 0.35
N THR A 51 -0.41 16.47 -0.81
CA THR A 51 0.37 16.45 -2.06
C THR A 51 1.18 17.74 -2.18
N VAL A 52 2.48 17.60 -2.35
CA VAL A 52 3.45 18.68 -2.53
C VAL A 52 3.90 18.71 -3.98
N PHE A 53 3.98 19.90 -4.57
CA PHE A 53 4.48 20.12 -5.94
C PHE A 53 5.83 20.83 -5.87
N LEU A 54 6.85 20.25 -6.49
CA LEU A 54 8.22 20.76 -6.50
C LEU A 54 8.84 20.50 -7.88
N ASP A 55 9.32 21.57 -8.53
CA ASP A 55 10.04 21.50 -9.81
C ASP A 55 9.36 20.63 -10.87
N GLY A 56 8.03 20.74 -10.99
CA GLY A 56 7.23 19.99 -11.97
C GLY A 56 6.95 18.55 -11.59
N THR A 57 7.36 18.12 -10.41
CA THR A 57 7.08 16.78 -9.83
C THR A 57 6.12 16.90 -8.65
N SER A 58 5.28 15.92 -8.44
CA SER A 58 4.44 15.82 -7.25
C SER A 58 4.89 14.67 -6.35
N ALA A 59 4.72 14.86 -5.03
CA ALA A 59 4.95 13.83 -4.04
C ALA A 59 3.82 13.85 -3.00
N GLU A 60 3.36 12.67 -2.61
CA GLU A 60 2.42 12.52 -1.50
C GLU A 60 3.20 12.41 -0.18
N VAL A 61 3.02 13.39 0.69
CA VAL A 61 3.62 13.39 2.03
C VAL A 61 2.57 12.97 3.04
N THR A 62 2.75 11.82 3.65
CA THR A 62 1.84 11.25 4.65
C THR A 62 2.50 11.25 6.03
N THR A 63 1.81 11.78 7.02
CA THR A 63 2.24 11.68 8.43
C THR A 63 2.26 10.22 8.89
N TYR A 64 3.30 9.80 9.61
CA TYR A 64 3.34 8.46 10.23
C TYR A 64 2.08 8.21 11.03
N ARG A 65 1.42 7.08 10.80
CA ARG A 65 0.13 6.79 11.42
C ARG A 65 -0.05 5.31 11.76
N LEU A 66 -0.91 5.07 12.74
CA LEU A 66 -1.60 3.81 12.94
C LEU A 66 -3.02 3.97 12.43
N ASP A 67 -3.48 2.97 11.72
CA ASP A 67 -4.88 2.90 11.35
C ASP A 67 -5.66 2.33 12.54
N GLY A 68 -6.75 2.98 12.94
CA GLY A 68 -7.65 2.50 14.00
C GLY A 68 -8.51 1.32 13.54
N ALA A 69 -9.50 0.94 14.35
CA ALA A 69 -10.44 -0.10 13.96
C ALA A 69 -11.20 0.31 12.67
N TYR A 70 -11.33 -0.63 11.76
CA TYR A 70 -12.07 -0.44 10.52
C TYR A 70 -13.51 -0.91 10.74
N GLN A 71 -14.46 0.02 10.96
CA GLN A 71 -15.88 -0.35 11.15
C GLN A 71 -16.60 -0.61 9.82
N ASP A 72 -16.17 0.06 8.76
CA ASP A 72 -16.74 -0.07 7.40
C ASP A 72 -15.88 -0.88 6.44
N GLY A 73 -14.79 -1.50 6.91
CA GLY A 73 -13.83 -2.24 6.08
C GLY A 73 -13.07 -1.37 5.06
N ARG A 74 -13.12 -0.02 5.20
CA ARG A 74 -12.50 0.91 4.27
C ARG A 74 -11.61 1.96 4.94
N HIS A 75 -12.16 2.64 5.92
CA HIS A 75 -11.48 3.74 6.59
C HIS A 75 -11.31 3.38 8.07
N PRO A 76 -10.14 3.58 8.64
CA PRO A 76 -10.03 3.55 10.08
C PRO A 76 -10.90 4.68 10.64
N ASP A 77 -11.76 4.38 11.59
CA ASP A 77 -12.62 5.37 12.28
C ASP A 77 -11.84 6.56 12.81
N ARG A 78 -10.59 6.33 13.14
CA ARG A 78 -9.63 7.35 13.56
C ARG A 78 -8.24 6.96 13.11
N VAL A 79 -7.58 7.88 12.42
CA VAL A 79 -6.14 7.83 12.20
C VAL A 79 -5.47 8.40 13.43
N ARG A 80 -4.56 7.65 14.04
CA ARG A 80 -3.71 8.13 15.11
C ARG A 80 -2.31 8.39 14.56
N PHE A 81 -1.91 9.65 14.53
CA PHE A 81 -0.55 10.00 14.14
C PHE A 81 0.45 9.46 15.18
N VAL A 82 1.53 8.88 14.68
CA VAL A 82 2.61 8.29 15.48
C VAL A 82 3.94 8.93 15.11
N ARG A 83 4.97 8.64 15.88
CA ARG A 83 6.29 9.24 15.66
C ARG A 83 7.33 8.26 15.13
N THR A 84 6.96 7.00 14.96
CA THR A 84 7.91 5.96 14.55
C THR A 84 7.59 5.44 13.16
N LEU A 85 8.63 5.31 12.35
CA LEU A 85 8.55 4.68 11.03
C LEU A 85 8.07 3.22 11.14
N THR A 86 8.50 2.51 12.19
CA THR A 86 8.12 1.12 12.45
C THR A 86 6.61 0.92 12.49
N ASP A 87 5.90 1.80 13.19
CA ASP A 87 4.45 1.74 13.29
C ASP A 87 3.77 1.99 11.94
N ASP A 88 4.30 2.91 11.12
CA ASP A 88 3.76 3.18 9.78
C ASP A 88 3.99 2.02 8.82
N LEU A 89 5.16 1.36 8.88
CA LEU A 89 5.45 0.20 8.05
C LEU A 89 4.61 -1.02 8.44
N ALA A 90 4.33 -1.21 9.73
CA ALA A 90 3.57 -2.34 10.27
C ALA A 90 2.12 -2.43 9.74
N ARG A 91 1.47 -1.31 9.42
CA ARG A 91 0.08 -1.26 8.94
C ARG A 91 -0.06 -1.50 7.43
N ARG A 92 1.06 -1.59 6.68
CA ARG A 92 1.05 -1.74 5.22
C ARG A 92 0.56 -3.12 4.80
N ASP A 93 0.18 -3.22 3.52
CA ASP A 93 -0.41 -4.43 2.95
C ASP A 93 0.60 -5.56 2.78
N PHE A 94 1.66 -5.33 2.00
CA PHE A 94 2.62 -6.35 1.61
C PHE A 94 4.05 -5.96 1.98
N THR A 95 4.88 -6.96 2.25
CA THR A 95 6.30 -6.79 2.64
C THR A 95 7.06 -5.94 1.64
N ILE A 96 6.85 -6.17 0.34
CA ILE A 96 7.49 -5.41 -0.76
C ILE A 96 7.08 -3.94 -0.81
N ASN A 97 5.99 -3.54 -0.17
CA ASN A 97 5.53 -2.16 -0.03
C ASN A 97 5.77 -1.60 1.39
N ALA A 98 6.30 -2.43 2.31
CA ALA A 98 6.58 -2.08 3.70
C ALA A 98 8.07 -1.79 3.95
N MET A 99 8.73 -1.23 2.95
CA MET A 99 10.11 -0.77 3.01
C MET A 99 10.16 0.76 2.99
N ALA A 100 11.20 1.32 3.59
CA ALA A 100 11.49 2.73 3.53
C ALA A 100 12.92 2.97 3.05
N MET A 101 13.15 4.10 2.36
CA MET A 101 14.46 4.50 1.85
C MET A 101 14.77 5.93 2.28
N ASP A 102 15.98 6.18 2.74
CA ASP A 102 16.45 7.54 3.02
C ASP A 102 17.00 8.24 1.77
N LEU A 103 17.35 9.51 1.91
CA LEU A 103 17.91 10.33 0.81
C LEU A 103 19.28 9.84 0.30
N ARG A 104 19.94 8.92 1.02
CA ARG A 104 21.21 8.33 0.63
C ARG A 104 21.04 6.96 -0.03
N GLY A 105 19.79 6.50 -0.16
CA GLY A 105 19.45 5.18 -0.70
C GLY A 105 19.54 4.03 0.31
N ALA A 106 19.75 4.32 1.60
CA ALA A 106 19.76 3.26 2.62
C ALA A 106 18.32 2.77 2.89
N ILE A 107 18.13 1.45 2.81
CA ILE A 107 16.83 0.79 2.97
C ILE A 107 16.62 0.38 4.43
N THR A 108 15.45 0.73 4.95
CA THR A 108 14.89 0.17 6.19
C THR A 108 13.86 -0.88 5.80
N ASP A 109 14.15 -2.13 6.10
CA ASP A 109 13.29 -3.28 5.80
C ASP A 109 13.10 -4.11 7.08
N LEU A 110 11.91 -4.06 7.65
CA LEU A 110 11.58 -4.73 8.92
C LEU A 110 10.83 -6.05 8.69
N TYR A 111 10.37 -6.31 7.47
CA TYR A 111 9.44 -7.41 7.16
C TYR A 111 9.96 -8.33 6.06
N GLY A 112 11.22 -8.18 5.63
CA GLY A 112 11.83 -9.04 4.61
C GLY A 112 11.36 -8.73 3.18
N GLY A 113 10.96 -7.49 2.91
CA GLY A 113 10.49 -7.06 1.59
C GLY A 113 11.55 -7.18 0.50
N GLN A 114 12.85 -6.95 0.81
CA GLN A 114 13.94 -7.13 -0.16
C GLN A 114 14.13 -8.61 -0.56
N GLU A 115 14.01 -9.52 0.41
CA GLU A 115 14.07 -10.96 0.12
C GLU A 115 12.89 -11.41 -0.74
N ASP A 116 11.67 -10.97 -0.38
CA ASP A 116 10.46 -11.29 -1.15
C ASP A 116 10.53 -10.70 -2.56
N LEU A 117 11.08 -9.49 -2.75
CA LEU A 117 11.34 -8.90 -4.07
C LEU A 117 12.30 -9.78 -4.90
N ALA A 118 13.42 -10.20 -4.30
CA ALA A 118 14.41 -11.03 -4.99
C ALA A 118 13.85 -12.40 -5.39
N ARG A 119 12.91 -12.94 -4.62
CA ARG A 119 12.25 -14.24 -4.86
C ARG A 119 11.00 -14.13 -5.73
N GLY A 120 10.53 -12.94 -6.04
CA GLY A 120 9.27 -12.73 -6.76
C GLY A 120 8.05 -13.21 -5.97
N ILE A 121 8.02 -12.95 -4.68
CA ILE A 121 6.94 -13.37 -3.78
C ILE A 121 6.15 -12.15 -3.29
N LEU A 122 4.83 -12.28 -3.27
CA LEU A 122 3.92 -11.31 -2.68
C LEU A 122 3.36 -11.87 -1.36
N ARG A 123 3.81 -11.31 -0.25
CA ARG A 123 3.48 -11.72 1.12
C ARG A 123 2.87 -10.56 1.90
N CYS A 124 1.84 -10.81 2.70
CA CYS A 124 1.29 -9.83 3.63
C CYS A 124 2.28 -9.47 4.74
N VAL A 125 2.18 -8.24 5.25
CA VAL A 125 2.88 -7.84 6.47
C VAL A 125 2.19 -8.45 7.69
N GLY A 126 2.90 -9.27 8.45
CA GLY A 126 2.35 -9.96 9.63
C GLY A 126 1.31 -11.01 9.26
N ASP A 127 0.23 -11.10 10.04
CA ASP A 127 -0.83 -12.09 9.83
C ASP A 127 -1.77 -11.68 8.68
N PRO A 128 -1.88 -12.49 7.60
CA PRO A 128 -2.69 -12.13 6.44
C PRO A 128 -4.18 -11.95 6.73
N GLU A 129 -4.77 -12.79 7.60
CA GLU A 129 -6.20 -12.66 7.91
C GLU A 129 -6.49 -11.35 8.64
N THR A 130 -5.64 -10.94 9.53
CA THR A 130 -5.72 -9.64 10.21
C THR A 130 -5.69 -8.52 9.19
N ARG A 131 -4.74 -8.55 8.24
CA ARG A 131 -4.62 -7.54 7.17
C ARG A 131 -5.85 -7.47 6.28
N PHE A 132 -6.45 -8.61 5.93
CA PHE A 132 -7.66 -8.66 5.09
C PHE A 132 -8.93 -8.25 5.84
N ARG A 133 -9.01 -8.50 7.15
CA ARG A 133 -10.12 -8.01 7.99
C ARG A 133 -10.06 -6.50 8.21
N GLU A 134 -8.88 -5.90 8.21
CA GLU A 134 -8.73 -4.45 8.26
C GLU A 134 -9.21 -3.79 6.97
N ASP A 135 -8.79 -4.28 5.80
CA ASP A 135 -9.24 -3.81 4.49
C ASP A 135 -9.28 -4.97 3.50
N ALA A 136 -10.48 -5.43 3.20
CA ALA A 136 -10.72 -6.54 2.27
C ALA A 136 -10.20 -6.25 0.84
N LEU A 137 -10.05 -4.96 0.45
CA LEU A 137 -9.48 -4.60 -0.84
C LEU A 137 -8.05 -5.12 -1.01
N ARG A 138 -7.32 -5.36 0.07
CA ARG A 138 -5.97 -5.92 0.02
C ARG A 138 -5.92 -7.28 -0.69
N MET A 139 -7.02 -8.06 -0.68
CA MET A 139 -7.11 -9.31 -1.43
C MET A 139 -7.10 -9.07 -2.95
N LEU A 140 -7.87 -8.09 -3.42
CA LEU A 140 -7.86 -7.70 -4.83
C LEU A 140 -6.49 -7.10 -5.22
N ARG A 141 -5.92 -6.27 -4.33
CA ARG A 141 -4.57 -5.70 -4.50
C ARG A 141 -3.50 -6.79 -4.62
N ALA A 142 -3.62 -7.91 -3.88
CA ALA A 142 -2.70 -9.05 -3.99
C ALA A 142 -2.68 -9.61 -5.42
N TYR A 143 -3.85 -9.87 -6.01
CA TYR A 143 -3.94 -10.32 -7.40
C TYR A 143 -3.42 -9.27 -8.38
N ARG A 144 -3.77 -8.00 -8.19
CA ARG A 144 -3.27 -6.91 -9.04
C ARG A 144 -1.73 -6.82 -9.01
N PHE A 145 -1.12 -6.82 -7.83
CA PHE A 145 0.33 -6.76 -7.73
C PHE A 145 0.99 -8.03 -8.30
N SER A 146 0.42 -9.22 -8.04
CA SER A 146 0.86 -10.45 -8.68
C SER A 146 0.82 -10.34 -10.22
N ALA A 147 -0.24 -9.75 -10.76
CA ALA A 147 -0.39 -9.54 -12.20
C ALA A 147 0.59 -8.53 -12.78
N GLN A 148 0.81 -7.41 -12.11
CA GLN A 148 1.68 -6.32 -12.57
C GLN A 148 3.18 -6.59 -12.40
N LEU A 149 3.55 -7.37 -11.38
CA LEU A 149 4.94 -7.65 -11.05
C LEU A 149 5.39 -9.04 -11.55
N GLY A 150 4.45 -9.91 -11.91
CA GLY A 150 4.75 -11.30 -12.23
C GLY A 150 5.10 -12.17 -11.02
N PHE A 151 4.75 -11.71 -9.80
CA PHE A 151 5.10 -12.39 -8.56
C PHE A 151 4.09 -13.46 -8.18
N ALA A 152 4.56 -14.53 -7.52
CA ALA A 152 3.69 -15.54 -6.92
C ALA A 152 3.14 -15.06 -5.58
N LEU A 153 1.91 -15.44 -5.25
CA LEU A 153 1.39 -15.26 -3.90
C LEU A 153 2.11 -16.19 -2.92
N ASP A 154 2.44 -15.68 -1.76
CA ASP A 154 2.90 -16.52 -0.65
C ASP A 154 1.77 -17.48 -0.24
N PRO A 155 2.06 -18.77 0.06
CA PRO A 155 1.03 -19.77 0.34
C PRO A 155 0.10 -19.42 1.51
N GLU A 156 0.60 -18.81 2.58
CA GLU A 156 -0.24 -18.37 3.70
C GLU A 156 -1.13 -17.18 3.31
N THR A 157 -0.59 -16.26 2.52
CA THR A 157 -1.35 -15.14 1.97
C THR A 157 -2.48 -15.64 1.06
N GLU A 158 -2.20 -16.58 0.14
CA GLU A 158 -3.19 -17.16 -0.76
C GLU A 158 -4.28 -17.93 0.01
N ALA A 159 -3.89 -18.76 0.97
CA ALA A 159 -4.85 -19.48 1.81
C ALA A 159 -5.75 -18.55 2.63
N ALA A 160 -5.21 -17.44 3.12
CA ALA A 160 -5.98 -16.43 3.83
C ALA A 160 -6.97 -15.68 2.92
N ILE A 161 -6.61 -15.41 1.65
CA ILE A 161 -7.53 -14.85 0.65
C ILE A 161 -8.76 -15.75 0.52
N ALA A 162 -8.58 -17.05 0.30
CA ALA A 162 -9.69 -17.98 0.17
C ALA A 162 -10.63 -17.98 1.39
N ARG A 163 -10.07 -17.88 2.61
CA ARG A 163 -10.88 -17.82 3.83
C ARG A 163 -11.60 -16.49 4.02
N CYS A 164 -11.00 -15.38 3.58
CA CYS A 164 -11.49 -14.03 3.79
C CYS A 164 -12.30 -13.47 2.60
N ALA A 165 -12.36 -14.19 1.47
CA ALA A 165 -13.06 -13.77 0.25
C ALA A 165 -14.48 -13.20 0.49
N PRO A 166 -15.33 -13.77 1.40
CA PRO A 166 -16.66 -13.22 1.67
C PRO A 166 -16.66 -11.77 2.15
N LEU A 167 -15.56 -11.26 2.70
CA LEU A 167 -15.44 -9.86 3.14
C LEU A 167 -15.48 -8.88 1.96
N CYS A 168 -15.16 -9.32 0.74
CA CYS A 168 -15.20 -8.48 -0.46
C CYS A 168 -16.60 -7.98 -0.80
N ALA A 169 -17.66 -8.67 -0.36
CA ALA A 169 -19.04 -8.24 -0.57
C ALA A 169 -19.39 -6.87 0.05
N ALA A 170 -18.59 -6.42 1.04
CA ALA A 170 -18.75 -5.11 1.66
C ALA A 170 -17.99 -3.97 0.94
N LEU A 171 -17.18 -4.29 -0.06
CA LEU A 171 -16.40 -3.28 -0.78
C LEU A 171 -17.26 -2.44 -1.72
N SER A 172 -16.93 -1.16 -1.85
CA SER A 172 -17.58 -0.32 -2.86
C SER A 172 -17.20 -0.75 -4.28
N ARG A 173 -18.17 -0.68 -5.20
CA ARG A 173 -17.98 -1.09 -6.60
C ARG A 173 -16.87 -0.31 -7.29
N GLU A 174 -16.69 0.97 -6.94
CA GLU A 174 -15.64 1.82 -7.50
C GLU A 174 -14.25 1.28 -7.17
N ARG A 175 -14.01 0.92 -5.89
CA ARG A 175 -12.73 0.36 -5.44
C ARG A 175 -12.45 -0.99 -6.10
N VAL A 176 -13.46 -1.86 -6.16
CA VAL A 176 -13.34 -3.17 -6.83
C VAL A 176 -13.01 -3.00 -8.31
N ARG A 177 -13.72 -2.08 -8.99
CA ARG A 177 -13.51 -1.77 -10.40
C ARG A 177 -12.08 -1.29 -10.68
N GLU A 178 -11.55 -0.38 -9.87
CA GLU A 178 -10.19 0.14 -10.04
C GLU A 178 -9.12 -0.97 -9.98
N GLU A 179 -9.23 -1.88 -9.02
CA GLU A 179 -8.28 -3.00 -8.91
C GLU A 179 -8.47 -4.01 -10.05
N ALA A 180 -9.71 -4.29 -10.43
CA ALA A 180 -10.05 -5.17 -11.55
C ALA A 180 -9.51 -4.63 -12.89
N GLU A 181 -9.74 -3.34 -13.19
CA GLU A 181 -9.23 -2.68 -14.39
C GLU A 181 -7.69 -2.71 -14.44
N LYS A 182 -7.02 -2.40 -13.34
CA LYS A 182 -5.55 -2.46 -13.24
C LYS A 182 -5.00 -3.88 -13.41
N THR A 183 -5.75 -4.90 -13.00
CA THR A 183 -5.40 -6.31 -13.22
C THR A 183 -5.55 -6.69 -14.69
N LEU A 184 -6.66 -6.31 -15.31
CA LEU A 184 -6.92 -6.58 -16.74
C LEU A 184 -5.93 -5.87 -17.68
N LEU A 185 -5.43 -4.70 -17.29
CA LEU A 185 -4.45 -3.91 -18.05
C LEU A 185 -3.00 -4.29 -17.75
N SER A 186 -2.75 -5.33 -16.94
CA SER A 186 -1.42 -5.80 -16.59
C SER A 186 -0.87 -6.80 -17.61
N ASP A 187 0.37 -7.26 -17.40
CA ASP A 187 1.01 -8.29 -18.22
C ASP A 187 0.41 -9.70 -18.01
N ARG A 188 -0.41 -9.88 -16.95
CA ARG A 188 -1.03 -11.16 -16.60
C ARG A 188 -2.54 -11.02 -16.32
N PRO A 189 -3.34 -10.63 -17.34
CA PRO A 189 -4.78 -10.41 -17.20
C PRO A 189 -5.57 -11.68 -16.83
N GLU A 190 -5.00 -12.86 -17.03
CA GLU A 190 -5.62 -14.15 -16.65
C GLU A 190 -5.88 -14.26 -15.14
N LEU A 191 -5.15 -13.50 -14.30
CA LEU A 191 -5.37 -13.47 -12.86
C LEU A 191 -6.72 -12.84 -12.46
N PHE A 192 -7.34 -12.08 -13.36
CA PHE A 192 -8.71 -11.64 -13.18
C PHE A 192 -9.70 -12.83 -13.11
N GLY A 193 -9.46 -13.89 -13.91
CA GLY A 193 -10.22 -15.14 -13.81
C GLY A 193 -10.11 -15.78 -12.42
N ARG A 194 -8.92 -15.78 -11.83
CA ARG A 194 -8.71 -16.28 -10.45
C ARG A 194 -9.49 -15.46 -9.41
N MET A 195 -9.55 -14.13 -9.56
CA MET A 195 -10.35 -13.28 -8.68
C MET A 195 -11.85 -13.62 -8.73
N LEU A 196 -12.37 -14.01 -9.92
CA LEU A 196 -13.75 -14.47 -10.10
C LEU A 196 -13.97 -15.83 -9.44
N GLU A 197 -13.08 -16.80 -9.69
CA GLU A 197 -13.15 -18.16 -9.14
C GLU A 197 -13.15 -18.17 -7.61
N GLU A 198 -12.41 -17.27 -6.99
CA GLU A 198 -12.34 -17.13 -5.54
C GLU A 198 -13.44 -16.24 -4.93
N GLY A 199 -14.34 -15.70 -5.76
CA GLY A 199 -15.48 -14.91 -5.30
C GLY A 199 -15.12 -13.50 -4.80
N LEU A 200 -13.99 -12.92 -5.25
CA LEU A 200 -13.55 -11.59 -4.84
C LEU A 200 -14.31 -10.47 -5.57
N LEU A 201 -14.98 -10.79 -6.68
CA LEU A 201 -15.65 -9.85 -7.57
C LEU A 201 -17.19 -10.06 -7.57
N ALA A 202 -17.76 -10.42 -6.44
CA ALA A 202 -19.20 -10.69 -6.30
C ALA A 202 -20.05 -9.41 -6.34
#